data_49410fe90700b260d8034ec86c87c122
#
_entry.id   49410fe90700b260d8034ec86c87c122
#
_cell.length_a   1.000
_cell.length_b   1.000
_cell.length_c   1.000
_cell.angle_alpha   90.00
_cell.angle_beta   90.00
_cell.angle_gamma   90.00
#
_symmetry.space_group_name_H-M   'P 1'
#
loop_
_entity.id
_entity.type
_entity.pdbx_description
1 polymer ?
#
loop_
_entity_poly.entity_id
_entity_poly.type
_entity_poly.pdbx_seq_one_letter_code
_entity_poly.pdbx_strand_id
1 'polypeptide(L)'
;MDDLLGYTAIAVVSLITLLLALRWPAISKILYTALAIRIFAMLLGHYVITLPDSTADANTFESLAWTHSLMDINLIDHQSFSSLLKYYEGPSAQFISFFYGIFYYFLGRSILLLQSISLLFGIGCIFLGWKLAIILWDNRIANKVGWTMALFPSLILYSVLTMREVYVSFFLLVALYGVVKWVKTDNLISFFLAMAGFIGGIFFHGSIFVGAIAFILIVGLSNLKKIYVSPLRYRFNYKILTILLLFAFLSVSYLTNKISVPYLGNFEKSSNIIRLLHKTTVNTRGTASWPAWLKMNYPSETFYKLPVRAIYFMFAPFPWDVKKNLI
;
A
#
# COMPACT_ATOMS: atom_id res chain seq x y z
N MET A 1 -3.42 -8.91 30.23
CA MET A 1 -3.23 -7.48 29.89
C MET A 1 -3.35 -7.23 28.40
N ASP A 2 -2.90 -8.16 27.58
CA ASP A 2 -2.84 -8.02 26.10
C ASP A 2 -4.22 -7.85 25.45
N ASP A 3 -5.25 -8.56 25.93
CA ASP A 3 -6.61 -8.42 25.44
C ASP A 3 -7.25 -7.06 25.80
N LEU A 4 -6.97 -6.54 27.01
CA LEU A 4 -7.51 -5.23 27.41
C LEU A 4 -7.01 -4.11 26.49
N LEU A 5 -5.72 -4.14 26.14
CA LEU A 5 -5.14 -3.20 25.19
C LEU A 5 -5.79 -3.33 23.79
N GLY A 6 -6.02 -4.58 23.34
CA GLY A 6 -6.71 -4.86 22.10
C GLY A 6 -8.14 -4.30 22.07
N TYR A 7 -8.93 -4.53 23.13
CA TYR A 7 -10.29 -3.99 23.24
C TYR A 7 -10.33 -2.47 23.31
N THR A 8 -9.37 -1.84 24.00
CA THR A 8 -9.25 -0.37 23.99
C THR A 8 -8.94 0.16 22.61
N ALA A 9 -8.08 -0.51 21.83
CA ALA A 9 -7.79 -0.14 20.46
C ALA A 9 -9.03 -0.27 19.55
N ILE A 10 -9.82 -1.35 19.69
CA ILE A 10 -11.11 -1.52 18.99
C ILE A 10 -12.06 -0.36 19.33
N ALA A 11 -12.17 0.01 20.61
CA ALA A 11 -13.02 1.10 21.04
C ALA A 11 -12.58 2.45 20.44
N VAL A 12 -11.28 2.72 20.39
CA VAL A 12 -10.72 3.93 19.77
C VAL A 12 -11.02 3.97 18.27
N VAL A 13 -10.81 2.87 17.55
CA VAL A 13 -11.12 2.79 16.11
C VAL A 13 -12.61 2.94 15.85
N SER A 14 -13.44 2.37 16.71
CA SER A 14 -14.91 2.53 16.65
C SER A 14 -15.31 3.98 16.85
N LEU A 15 -14.73 4.66 17.82
CA LEU A 15 -14.96 6.09 18.07
C LEU A 15 -14.53 6.95 16.88
N ILE A 16 -13.34 6.71 16.32
CA ILE A 16 -12.87 7.43 15.12
C ILE A 16 -13.84 7.22 13.96
N THR A 17 -14.28 5.97 13.75
CA THR A 17 -15.24 5.65 12.67
C THR A 17 -16.61 6.33 12.91
N LEU A 18 -17.06 6.38 14.16
CA LEU A 18 -18.28 7.09 14.55
C LEU A 18 -18.17 8.59 14.25
N LEU A 19 -17.08 9.23 14.67
CA LEU A 19 -16.84 10.65 14.40
C LEU A 19 -16.77 10.94 12.89
N LEU A 20 -16.14 10.06 12.13
CA LEU A 20 -16.10 10.15 10.67
C LEU A 20 -17.50 10.03 10.06
N ALA A 21 -18.30 9.08 10.54
CA ALA A 21 -19.68 8.86 10.07
C ALA A 21 -20.61 10.03 10.43
N LEU A 22 -20.45 10.63 11.60
CA LEU A 22 -21.19 11.84 12.00
C LEU A 22 -20.83 13.04 11.12
N ARG A 23 -19.56 13.18 10.77
CA ARG A 23 -19.08 14.26 9.88
C ARG A 23 -19.55 14.09 8.43
N TRP A 24 -19.78 12.83 7.99
CA TRP A 24 -20.16 12.47 6.63
C TRP A 24 -21.39 11.56 6.62
N PRO A 25 -22.61 12.11 6.89
CA PRO A 25 -23.84 11.31 7.02
C PRO A 25 -24.19 10.47 5.79
N ALA A 26 -23.80 10.93 4.59
CA ALA A 26 -24.08 10.23 3.33
C ALA A 26 -23.43 8.83 3.25
N ILE A 27 -22.30 8.60 3.94
CA ILE A 27 -21.62 7.30 3.98
C ILE A 27 -21.79 6.57 5.33
N SER A 28 -22.46 7.16 6.31
CA SER A 28 -22.51 6.66 7.69
C SER A 28 -22.96 5.20 7.78
N LYS A 29 -24.05 4.82 7.10
CA LYS A 29 -24.56 3.44 7.08
C LYS A 29 -23.52 2.45 6.56
N ILE A 30 -22.77 2.84 5.53
CA ILE A 30 -21.72 2.00 4.93
C ILE A 30 -20.58 1.80 5.93
N LEU A 31 -20.14 2.88 6.61
CA LEU A 31 -19.06 2.82 7.59
C LEU A 31 -19.45 1.97 8.81
N TYR A 32 -20.66 2.11 9.33
CA TYR A 32 -21.11 1.28 10.46
C TYR A 32 -21.20 -0.20 10.10
N THR A 33 -21.77 -0.52 8.94
CA THR A 33 -21.84 -1.92 8.47
C THR A 33 -20.44 -2.47 8.24
N ALA A 34 -19.53 -1.70 7.61
CA ALA A 34 -18.17 -2.11 7.38
C ALA A 34 -17.39 -2.35 8.67
N LEU A 35 -17.57 -1.48 9.68
CA LEU A 35 -16.97 -1.62 11.00
C LEU A 35 -17.47 -2.88 11.70
N ALA A 36 -18.77 -3.07 11.76
CA ALA A 36 -19.39 -4.22 12.43
C ALA A 36 -18.92 -5.55 11.82
N ILE A 37 -18.93 -5.67 10.49
CA ILE A 37 -18.46 -6.89 9.79
C ILE A 37 -16.99 -7.16 10.09
N ARG A 38 -16.14 -6.13 10.10
CA ARG A 38 -14.71 -6.28 10.32
C ARG A 38 -14.38 -6.62 11.78
N ILE A 39 -15.04 -5.98 12.75
CA ILE A 39 -14.89 -6.35 14.17
C ILE A 39 -15.33 -7.80 14.36
N PHE A 40 -16.48 -8.19 13.81
CA PHE A 40 -16.94 -9.58 13.88
C PHE A 40 -15.92 -10.55 13.27
N ALA A 41 -15.44 -10.28 12.05
CA ALA A 41 -14.44 -11.11 11.38
C ALA A 41 -13.12 -11.17 12.15
N MET A 42 -12.68 -10.06 12.74
CA MET A 42 -11.46 -9.97 13.54
C MET A 42 -11.57 -10.83 14.81
N LEU A 43 -12.66 -10.68 15.58
CA LEU A 43 -12.88 -11.46 16.80
C LEU A 43 -13.10 -12.96 16.48
N LEU A 44 -13.83 -13.27 15.42
CA LEU A 44 -13.99 -14.63 14.94
C LEU A 44 -12.64 -15.26 14.59
N GLY A 45 -11.79 -14.53 13.85
CA GLY A 45 -10.45 -14.96 13.47
C GLY A 45 -9.48 -15.08 14.66
N HIS A 46 -9.67 -14.25 15.68
CA HIS A 46 -8.80 -14.26 16.85
C HIS A 46 -9.13 -15.39 17.84
N TYR A 47 -10.43 -15.70 18.07
CA TYR A 47 -10.86 -16.60 19.12
C TYR A 47 -11.41 -17.95 18.65
N VAL A 48 -11.90 -18.06 17.40
CA VAL A 48 -12.71 -19.22 16.98
C VAL A 48 -12.12 -19.98 15.82
N ILE A 49 -11.70 -19.33 14.75
CA ILE A 49 -11.24 -19.96 13.51
C ILE A 49 -9.94 -19.36 13.02
N THR A 50 -9.13 -20.16 12.32
CA THR A 50 -7.99 -19.63 11.55
C THR A 50 -8.46 -19.05 10.24
N LEU A 51 -8.30 -17.74 10.05
CA LEU A 51 -8.61 -17.09 8.77
C LEU A 51 -7.57 -17.45 7.70
N PRO A 52 -7.94 -17.46 6.41
CA PRO A 52 -6.96 -17.58 5.33
C PRO A 52 -5.83 -16.56 5.50
N ASP A 53 -4.60 -16.94 5.17
CA ASP A 53 -3.37 -16.11 5.27
C ASP A 53 -2.98 -15.65 6.70
N SER A 54 -3.76 -16.00 7.75
CA SER A 54 -3.47 -15.59 9.12
C SER A 54 -2.26 -16.29 9.74
N THR A 55 -1.90 -17.48 9.26
CA THR A 55 -0.86 -18.34 9.87
C THR A 55 0.53 -18.20 9.28
N ALA A 56 0.65 -17.68 8.04
CA ALA A 56 1.95 -17.56 7.36
C ALA A 56 2.58 -16.19 7.56
N ASP A 57 2.26 -15.26 6.65
CA ASP A 57 2.89 -13.94 6.63
C ASP A 57 2.44 -13.07 7.81
N ALA A 58 1.17 -13.15 8.21
CA ALA A 58 0.63 -12.35 9.32
C ALA A 58 1.34 -12.64 10.65
N ASN A 59 1.56 -13.93 10.98
CA ASN A 59 2.31 -14.33 12.17
C ASN A 59 3.79 -13.93 12.07
N THR A 60 4.37 -14.02 10.88
CA THR A 60 5.76 -13.63 10.65
C THR A 60 5.94 -12.12 10.88
N PHE A 61 5.04 -11.28 10.36
CA PHE A 61 5.11 -9.84 10.56
C PHE A 61 4.90 -9.45 12.03
N GLU A 62 3.99 -10.13 12.72
CA GLU A 62 3.75 -9.90 14.15
C GLU A 62 4.97 -10.30 14.99
N SER A 63 5.52 -11.49 14.79
CA SER A 63 6.67 -11.99 15.56
C SER A 63 7.92 -11.13 15.34
N LEU A 64 8.17 -10.68 14.10
CA LEU A 64 9.23 -9.74 13.79
C LEU A 64 8.98 -8.38 14.46
N ALA A 65 7.74 -7.90 14.48
CA ALA A 65 7.38 -6.66 15.18
C ALA A 65 7.69 -6.73 16.68
N TRP A 66 7.37 -7.86 17.30
CA TRP A 66 7.73 -8.10 18.70
C TRP A 66 9.25 -8.12 18.90
N THR A 67 9.98 -8.82 18.03
CA THR A 67 11.44 -8.84 18.08
C THR A 67 12.03 -7.44 17.92
N HIS A 68 11.53 -6.63 17.00
CA HIS A 68 11.97 -5.24 16.82
C HIS A 68 11.70 -4.39 18.08
N SER A 69 10.55 -4.56 18.73
CA SER A 69 10.22 -3.80 19.95
C SER A 69 11.16 -4.12 21.11
N LEU A 70 11.71 -5.33 21.20
CA LEU A 70 12.65 -5.75 22.22
C LEU A 70 14.10 -5.29 21.91
N MET A 71 14.47 -5.24 20.63
CA MET A 71 15.82 -4.81 20.21
C MET A 71 16.04 -3.31 20.40
N ASP A 72 14.98 -2.51 20.27
CA ASP A 72 15.06 -1.05 20.35
C ASP A 72 15.30 -0.52 21.77
N ILE A 73 15.04 -1.30 22.81
CA ILE A 73 15.34 -0.90 24.20
C ILE A 73 16.84 -0.57 24.37
N ASN A 74 17.73 -1.19 23.58
CA ASN A 74 19.16 -0.95 23.63
C ASN A 74 19.66 0.04 22.55
N LEU A 75 18.83 0.42 21.58
CA LEU A 75 19.22 1.25 20.41
C LEU A 75 18.77 2.70 20.50
N ILE A 76 17.69 2.99 21.24
CA ILE A 76 17.14 4.34 21.35
C ILE A 76 18.03 5.28 22.17
N ASP A 77 18.82 4.75 23.07
CA ASP A 77 19.66 5.57 23.96
C ASP A 77 20.87 6.21 23.26
N HIS A 78 21.32 5.73 22.09
CA HIS A 78 22.56 6.23 21.47
C HIS A 78 22.61 6.28 19.95
N GLN A 79 21.52 6.06 19.19
CA GLN A 79 21.64 6.10 17.73
C GLN A 79 20.63 7.05 17.07
N SER A 80 21.19 7.91 16.21
CA SER A 80 20.49 8.88 15.38
C SER A 80 19.43 8.20 14.48
N PHE A 81 18.34 8.94 14.16
CA PHE A 81 17.32 8.56 13.18
C PHE A 81 17.90 7.98 11.86
N SER A 82 19.15 8.32 11.53
CA SER A 82 19.87 7.75 10.40
C SER A 82 20.21 6.25 10.56
N SER A 83 20.33 5.74 11.77
CA SER A 83 20.57 4.31 12.01
C SER A 83 19.29 3.48 11.94
N LEU A 84 18.13 4.07 12.31
CA LEU A 84 16.82 3.49 12.03
C LEU A 84 16.60 3.35 10.52
N LEU A 85 17.02 4.35 9.73
CA LEU A 85 16.98 4.29 8.26
C LEU A 85 17.99 3.28 7.67
N LYS A 86 19.13 3.03 8.33
CA LYS A 86 20.12 2.02 7.93
C LYS A 86 19.63 0.58 8.11
N TYR A 87 18.84 0.34 9.15
CA TYR A 87 18.16 -0.95 9.34
C TYR A 87 17.13 -1.24 8.22
N TYR A 88 16.84 -0.21 7.43
CA TYR A 88 15.89 -0.18 6.32
C TYR A 88 16.43 -0.71 4.99
N GLU A 89 17.65 -1.19 4.91
CA GLU A 89 18.21 -1.80 3.69
C GLU A 89 17.58 -3.15 3.31
N GLY A 90 16.54 -3.55 4.03
CA GLY A 90 15.80 -4.78 3.80
C GLY A 90 14.62 -4.68 2.81
N PRO A 91 14.01 -5.79 2.42
CA PRO A 91 12.80 -5.81 1.59
C PRO A 91 11.62 -5.11 2.28
N SER A 92 10.74 -4.48 1.53
CA SER A 92 9.57 -3.72 2.03
C SER A 92 8.62 -4.50 2.97
N ALA A 93 8.68 -5.82 2.96
CA ALA A 93 7.99 -6.67 3.93
C ALA A 93 8.42 -6.37 5.38
N GLN A 94 9.65 -5.96 5.62
CA GLN A 94 10.16 -5.65 6.97
C GLN A 94 9.63 -4.32 7.52
N PHE A 95 9.17 -3.39 6.66
CA PHE A 95 8.63 -2.12 7.15
C PHE A 95 7.35 -2.30 7.97
N ILE A 96 6.46 -3.17 7.57
CA ILE A 96 5.23 -3.42 8.32
C ILE A 96 5.56 -3.92 9.73
N SER A 97 6.56 -4.80 9.87
CA SER A 97 7.00 -5.31 11.17
C SER A 97 7.65 -4.20 12.01
N PHE A 98 8.47 -3.34 11.41
CA PHE A 98 9.01 -2.17 12.09
C PHE A 98 7.90 -1.20 12.53
N PHE A 99 6.97 -0.89 11.64
CA PHE A 99 5.82 -0.04 11.94
C PHE A 99 4.99 -0.57 13.12
N TYR A 100 4.72 -1.87 13.13
CA TYR A 100 4.04 -2.53 14.24
C TYR A 100 4.90 -2.57 15.51
N GLY A 101 6.20 -2.75 15.39
CA GLY A 101 7.16 -2.73 16.48
C GLY A 101 7.14 -1.43 17.27
N ILE A 102 6.93 -0.28 16.61
CA ILE A 102 6.74 1.02 17.28
C ILE A 102 5.55 0.97 18.23
N PHE A 103 4.41 0.42 17.81
CA PHE A 103 3.24 0.32 18.68
C PHE A 103 3.48 -0.65 19.84
N TYR A 104 4.15 -1.76 19.60
CA TYR A 104 4.50 -2.71 20.65
C TYR A 104 5.46 -2.11 21.68
N TYR A 105 6.41 -1.29 21.23
CA TYR A 105 7.35 -0.61 22.10
C TYR A 105 6.66 0.33 23.09
N PHE A 106 5.71 1.15 22.62
CA PHE A 106 5.05 2.14 23.48
C PHE A 106 3.86 1.59 24.27
N LEU A 107 3.14 0.61 23.71
CA LEU A 107 1.86 0.17 24.24
C LEU A 107 1.88 -1.26 24.78
N GLY A 108 2.89 -2.04 24.44
CA GLY A 108 2.96 -3.47 24.77
C GLY A 108 2.41 -4.39 23.68
N ARG A 109 2.70 -5.68 23.80
CA ARG A 109 2.32 -6.69 22.80
C ARG A 109 0.82 -6.99 22.85
N SER A 110 0.12 -6.81 21.74
CA SER A 110 -1.27 -7.24 21.55
C SER A 110 -1.57 -7.38 20.05
N ILE A 111 -1.91 -8.60 19.63
CA ILE A 111 -2.29 -8.89 18.23
C ILE A 111 -3.54 -8.10 17.86
N LEU A 112 -4.55 -8.03 18.76
CA LEU A 112 -5.77 -7.25 18.55
C LEU A 112 -5.50 -5.76 18.35
N LEU A 113 -4.46 -5.20 19.00
CA LEU A 113 -4.03 -3.81 18.75
C LEU A 113 -3.60 -3.63 17.29
N LEU A 114 -2.72 -4.50 16.77
CA LEU A 114 -2.23 -4.40 15.39
C LEU A 114 -3.35 -4.63 14.37
N GLN A 115 -4.23 -5.60 14.65
CA GLN A 115 -5.42 -5.84 13.83
C GLN A 115 -6.37 -4.63 13.84
N SER A 116 -6.52 -3.95 14.97
CA SER A 116 -7.32 -2.71 15.09
C SER A 116 -6.74 -1.57 14.25
N ILE A 117 -5.40 -1.44 14.20
CA ILE A 117 -4.74 -0.48 13.33
C ILE A 117 -5.02 -0.82 11.86
N SER A 118 -4.89 -2.09 11.46
CA SER A 118 -5.23 -2.54 10.10
C SER A 118 -6.69 -2.27 9.75
N LEU A 119 -7.61 -2.46 10.71
CA LEU A 119 -9.02 -2.16 10.57
C LEU A 119 -9.28 -0.68 10.31
N LEU A 120 -8.58 0.22 11.03
CA LEU A 120 -8.68 1.66 10.80
C LEU A 120 -8.29 2.03 9.36
N PHE A 121 -7.19 1.46 8.84
CA PHE A 121 -6.77 1.67 7.46
C PHE A 121 -7.79 1.08 6.47
N GLY A 122 -8.40 -0.06 6.77
CA GLY A 122 -9.48 -0.66 5.98
C GLY A 122 -10.72 0.24 5.89
N ILE A 123 -11.13 0.84 7.00
CA ILE A 123 -12.21 1.86 7.02
C ILE A 123 -11.79 3.09 6.21
N GLY A 124 -10.53 3.51 6.34
CA GLY A 124 -9.95 4.59 5.55
C GLY A 124 -10.00 4.33 4.04
N CYS A 125 -9.75 3.09 3.60
CA CYS A 125 -9.89 2.68 2.19
C CYS A 125 -11.32 2.91 1.67
N ILE A 126 -12.33 2.48 2.43
CA ILE A 126 -13.74 2.64 2.05
C ILE A 126 -14.09 4.13 1.92
N PHE A 127 -13.69 4.93 2.91
CA PHE A 127 -13.93 6.37 2.91
C PHE A 127 -13.24 7.07 1.74
N LEU A 128 -11.98 6.76 1.47
CA LEU A 128 -11.23 7.34 0.36
C LEU A 128 -11.76 6.91 -1.00
N GLY A 129 -12.14 5.64 -1.17
CA GLY A 129 -12.78 5.14 -2.38
C GLY A 129 -14.09 5.85 -2.67
N TRP A 130 -14.92 6.03 -1.64
CA TRP A 130 -16.16 6.81 -1.73
C TRP A 130 -15.89 8.28 -2.11
N LYS A 131 -14.94 8.94 -1.44
CA LYS A 131 -14.52 10.32 -1.76
C LYS A 131 -14.01 10.45 -3.19
N LEU A 132 -13.20 9.51 -3.65
CA LEU A 132 -12.67 9.48 -5.00
C LEU A 132 -13.81 9.34 -6.03
N ALA A 133 -14.77 8.46 -5.75
CA ALA A 133 -15.92 8.26 -6.61
C ALA A 133 -16.83 9.50 -6.70
N ILE A 134 -17.01 10.26 -5.62
CA ILE A 134 -17.72 11.56 -5.64
C ILE A 134 -17.04 12.54 -6.60
N ILE A 135 -15.70 12.60 -6.55
CA ILE A 135 -14.96 13.54 -7.40
C ILE A 135 -15.03 13.13 -8.87
N LEU A 136 -15.00 11.84 -9.16
CA LEU A 136 -14.99 11.32 -10.54
C LEU A 136 -16.39 11.30 -11.18
N TRP A 137 -17.40 10.99 -10.39
CA TRP A 137 -18.77 10.79 -10.85
C TRP A 137 -19.78 11.57 -9.98
N ASP A 138 -20.61 10.86 -9.23
CA ASP A 138 -21.67 11.40 -8.39
C ASP A 138 -21.86 10.63 -7.08
N ASN A 139 -22.76 11.13 -6.23
CA ASN A 139 -23.08 10.50 -4.94
C ASN A 139 -23.70 9.09 -5.09
N ARG A 140 -24.44 8.82 -6.15
CA ARG A 140 -25.10 7.53 -6.37
C ARG A 140 -24.05 6.46 -6.67
N ILE A 141 -23.10 6.77 -7.55
CA ILE A 141 -21.98 5.88 -7.88
C ILE A 141 -21.07 5.74 -6.67
N ALA A 142 -20.77 6.82 -5.96
CA ALA A 142 -19.96 6.80 -4.76
C ALA A 142 -20.52 5.85 -3.69
N ASN A 143 -21.83 5.86 -3.46
CA ASN A 143 -22.46 4.93 -2.53
C ASN A 143 -22.33 3.46 -2.99
N LYS A 144 -22.46 3.18 -4.29
CA LYS A 144 -22.22 1.83 -4.82
C LYS A 144 -20.77 1.40 -4.57
N VAL A 145 -19.79 2.26 -4.88
CA VAL A 145 -18.38 2.01 -4.62
C VAL A 145 -18.15 1.75 -3.13
N GLY A 146 -18.70 2.58 -2.26
CA GLY A 146 -18.61 2.42 -0.80
C GLY A 146 -19.13 1.07 -0.33
N TRP A 147 -20.32 0.65 -0.78
CA TRP A 147 -20.89 -0.66 -0.46
C TRP A 147 -20.06 -1.81 -1.01
N THR A 148 -19.61 -1.72 -2.27
CA THR A 148 -18.73 -2.73 -2.87
C THR A 148 -17.47 -2.90 -2.05
N MET A 149 -16.79 -1.82 -1.66
CA MET A 149 -15.57 -1.89 -0.85
C MET A 149 -15.83 -2.36 0.58
N ALA A 150 -16.98 -1.99 1.16
CA ALA A 150 -17.37 -2.42 2.50
C ALA A 150 -17.55 -3.94 2.60
N LEU A 151 -18.13 -4.54 1.55
CA LEU A 151 -18.49 -5.95 1.49
C LEU A 151 -17.49 -6.82 0.71
N PHE A 152 -16.44 -6.22 0.13
CA PHE A 152 -15.46 -6.96 -0.67
C PHE A 152 -14.63 -7.91 0.20
N PRO A 153 -14.73 -9.25 -0.02
CA PRO A 153 -14.17 -10.23 0.92
C PRO A 153 -12.68 -10.05 1.20
N SER A 154 -11.87 -9.82 0.16
CA SER A 154 -10.42 -9.65 0.34
C SER A 154 -10.10 -8.38 1.14
N LEU A 155 -10.84 -7.28 0.95
CA LEU A 155 -10.63 -6.05 1.72
C LEU A 155 -11.08 -6.23 3.18
N ILE A 156 -12.11 -7.04 3.45
CA ILE A 156 -12.49 -7.43 4.82
C ILE A 156 -11.35 -8.23 5.43
N LEU A 157 -10.91 -9.30 4.76
CA LEU A 157 -9.88 -10.20 5.26
C LEU A 157 -8.59 -9.45 5.60
N TYR A 158 -8.01 -8.71 4.64
CA TYR A 158 -6.73 -8.03 4.85
C TYR A 158 -6.81 -6.83 5.80
N SER A 159 -8.01 -6.29 6.07
CA SER A 159 -8.19 -5.24 7.09
C SER A 159 -8.34 -5.77 8.51
N VAL A 160 -8.44 -7.08 8.71
CA VAL A 160 -8.53 -7.71 10.05
C VAL A 160 -7.31 -8.57 10.39
N LEU A 161 -6.36 -8.66 9.47
CA LEU A 161 -5.09 -9.36 9.66
C LEU A 161 -3.93 -8.37 9.83
N THR A 162 -2.82 -8.85 10.38
CA THR A 162 -1.56 -8.10 10.51
C THR A 162 -0.76 -8.14 9.20
N MET A 163 -1.39 -7.65 8.11
CA MET A 163 -0.87 -7.74 6.76
C MET A 163 -0.67 -6.34 6.15
N ARG A 164 0.30 -6.22 5.22
CA ARG A 164 0.65 -4.94 4.59
C ARG A 164 -0.32 -4.49 3.49
N GLU A 165 -1.13 -5.37 2.95
CA GLU A 165 -1.98 -5.17 1.77
C GLU A 165 -3.00 -4.05 1.97
N VAL A 166 -3.56 -3.93 3.17
CA VAL A 166 -4.51 -2.85 3.49
C VAL A 166 -3.83 -1.48 3.52
N TYR A 167 -2.58 -1.40 3.99
CA TYR A 167 -1.81 -0.15 4.02
C TYR A 167 -1.43 0.29 2.61
N VAL A 168 -0.98 -0.67 1.78
CA VAL A 168 -0.69 -0.43 0.36
C VAL A 168 -1.92 0.12 -0.35
N SER A 169 -3.08 -0.50 -0.13
CA SER A 169 -4.37 -0.07 -0.70
C SER A 169 -4.76 1.32 -0.23
N PHE A 170 -4.60 1.61 1.06
CA PHE A 170 -4.91 2.91 1.64
C PHE A 170 -4.05 4.01 1.04
N PHE A 171 -2.74 3.85 1.05
CA PHE A 171 -1.82 4.85 0.52
C PHE A 171 -1.96 5.05 -0.99
N LEU A 172 -2.26 3.97 -1.74
CA LEU A 172 -2.59 4.07 -3.16
C LEU A 172 -3.87 4.90 -3.38
N LEU A 173 -4.90 4.70 -2.56
CA LEU A 173 -6.12 5.50 -2.63
C LEU A 173 -5.89 6.96 -2.24
N VAL A 174 -5.02 7.24 -1.25
CA VAL A 174 -4.58 8.60 -0.92
C VAL A 174 -3.90 9.25 -2.12
N ALA A 175 -2.97 8.52 -2.77
CA ALA A 175 -2.27 8.98 -3.95
C ALA A 175 -3.24 9.30 -5.09
N LEU A 176 -4.13 8.37 -5.44
CA LEU A 176 -5.12 8.54 -6.51
C LEU A 176 -6.09 9.69 -6.21
N TYR A 177 -6.55 9.81 -4.97
CA TYR A 177 -7.39 10.94 -4.55
C TYR A 177 -6.66 12.28 -4.73
N GLY A 178 -5.39 12.34 -4.29
CA GLY A 178 -4.54 13.52 -4.47
C GLY A 178 -4.33 13.86 -5.94
N VAL A 179 -4.04 12.87 -6.79
CA VAL A 179 -3.86 13.02 -8.24
C VAL A 179 -5.12 13.58 -8.90
N VAL A 180 -6.27 12.94 -8.69
CA VAL A 180 -7.54 13.35 -9.31
C VAL A 180 -7.94 14.74 -8.86
N LYS A 181 -7.79 15.04 -7.56
CA LYS A 181 -8.10 16.35 -7.02
C LYS A 181 -7.14 17.41 -7.58
N TRP A 182 -5.83 17.10 -7.70
CA TRP A 182 -4.87 18.01 -8.29
C TRP A 182 -5.16 18.29 -9.77
N VAL A 183 -5.48 17.27 -10.56
CA VAL A 183 -5.84 17.45 -11.98
C VAL A 183 -7.08 18.34 -12.14
N LYS A 184 -8.07 18.23 -11.23
CA LYS A 184 -9.31 19.02 -11.30
C LYS A 184 -9.17 20.43 -10.74
N THR A 185 -8.37 20.63 -9.69
CA THR A 185 -8.33 21.91 -8.95
C THR A 185 -7.02 22.66 -9.11
N ASP A 186 -6.00 22.03 -9.68
CA ASP A 186 -4.63 22.55 -9.82
C ASP A 186 -4.02 23.06 -8.49
N ASN A 187 -4.44 22.46 -7.36
CA ASN A 187 -4.04 22.84 -6.02
C ASN A 187 -2.78 22.09 -5.58
N LEU A 188 -1.74 22.81 -5.17
CA LEU A 188 -0.47 22.24 -4.67
C LEU A 188 -0.66 21.30 -3.47
N ILE A 189 -1.61 21.57 -2.57
CA ILE A 189 -1.89 20.68 -1.43
C ILE A 189 -2.30 19.28 -1.93
N SER A 190 -3.09 19.23 -3.01
CA SER A 190 -3.50 17.96 -3.60
C SER A 190 -2.34 17.22 -4.27
N PHE A 191 -1.38 17.94 -4.84
CA PHE A 191 -0.13 17.38 -5.35
C PHE A 191 0.71 16.76 -4.22
N PHE A 192 0.94 17.51 -3.13
CA PHE A 192 1.67 16.99 -1.97
C PHE A 192 0.96 15.79 -1.33
N LEU A 193 -0.38 15.79 -1.30
CA LEU A 193 -1.16 14.63 -0.86
C LEU A 193 -0.94 13.40 -1.74
N ALA A 194 -0.90 13.58 -3.07
CA ALA A 194 -0.57 12.51 -4.00
C ALA A 194 0.84 11.95 -3.75
N MET A 195 1.83 12.83 -3.61
CA MET A 195 3.21 12.43 -3.31
C MET A 195 3.33 11.71 -1.97
N ALA A 196 2.67 12.20 -0.92
CA ALA A 196 2.63 11.55 0.38
C ALA A 196 2.00 10.14 0.30
N GLY A 197 0.94 9.99 -0.49
CA GLY A 197 0.33 8.69 -0.75
C GLY A 197 1.29 7.73 -1.48
N PHE A 198 1.97 8.18 -2.53
CA PHE A 198 2.97 7.35 -3.22
C PHE A 198 4.14 6.99 -2.30
N ILE A 199 4.70 7.95 -1.58
CA ILE A 199 5.81 7.71 -0.65
C ILE A 199 5.39 6.72 0.42
N GLY A 200 4.25 6.94 1.09
CA GLY A 200 3.72 6.01 2.08
C GLY A 200 3.52 4.60 1.51
N GLY A 201 2.94 4.49 0.31
CA GLY A 201 2.75 3.21 -0.36
C GLY A 201 4.07 2.48 -0.68
N ILE A 202 5.11 3.23 -1.11
CA ILE A 202 6.45 2.67 -1.41
C ILE A 202 7.06 2.02 -0.17
N PHE A 203 6.89 2.59 1.01
CA PHE A 203 7.39 2.01 2.25
C PHE A 203 6.80 0.61 2.51
N PHE A 204 5.50 0.42 2.28
CA PHE A 204 4.85 -0.88 2.46
C PHE A 204 5.06 -1.83 1.26
N HIS A 205 5.16 -1.27 0.04
CA HIS A 205 5.36 -2.08 -1.16
C HIS A 205 6.08 -1.30 -2.28
N GLY A 206 7.34 -1.63 -2.53
CA GLY A 206 8.19 -0.89 -3.47
C GLY A 206 7.67 -0.79 -4.90
N SER A 207 6.79 -1.70 -5.36
CA SER A 207 6.21 -1.61 -6.71
C SER A 207 5.34 -0.36 -6.94
N ILE A 208 4.85 0.29 -5.86
CA ILE A 208 4.11 1.56 -5.94
C ILE A 208 4.98 2.68 -6.56
N PHE A 209 6.31 2.55 -6.49
CA PHE A 209 7.24 3.47 -7.17
C PHE A 209 6.98 3.58 -8.68
N VAL A 210 6.61 2.47 -9.34
CA VAL A 210 6.24 2.48 -10.77
C VAL A 210 5.01 3.36 -11.01
N GLY A 211 4.03 3.31 -10.12
CA GLY A 211 2.85 4.19 -10.17
C GLY A 211 3.22 5.66 -9.98
N ALA A 212 4.14 5.97 -9.09
CA ALA A 212 4.63 7.33 -8.87
C ALA A 212 5.35 7.88 -10.13
N ILE A 213 6.22 7.07 -10.74
CA ILE A 213 6.87 7.44 -12.02
C ILE A 213 5.83 7.66 -13.12
N ALA A 214 4.89 6.74 -13.29
CA ALA A 214 3.84 6.86 -14.29
C ALA A 214 3.04 8.16 -14.10
N PHE A 215 2.69 8.49 -12.85
CA PHE A 215 2.03 9.75 -12.53
C PHE A 215 2.85 10.97 -12.96
N ILE A 216 4.13 11.02 -12.59
CA ILE A 216 5.03 12.14 -12.93
C ILE A 216 5.18 12.28 -14.46
N LEU A 217 5.31 11.14 -15.16
CA LEU A 217 5.39 11.13 -16.63
C LEU A 217 4.11 11.65 -17.30
N ILE A 218 2.94 11.18 -16.86
CA ILE A 218 1.64 11.64 -17.40
C ILE A 218 1.47 13.15 -17.19
N VAL A 219 1.81 13.63 -16.00
CA VAL A 219 1.77 15.06 -15.68
C VAL A 219 2.77 15.84 -16.53
N GLY A 220 4.00 15.38 -16.64
CA GLY A 220 5.03 16.00 -17.48
C GLY A 220 4.59 16.10 -18.94
N LEU A 221 4.16 14.97 -19.52
CA LEU A 221 3.73 14.91 -20.93
C LEU A 221 2.49 15.78 -21.21
N SER A 222 1.51 15.77 -20.30
CA SER A 222 0.28 16.58 -20.48
C SER A 222 0.59 18.08 -20.46
N ASN A 223 1.57 18.51 -19.68
CA ASN A 223 1.98 19.91 -19.63
C ASN A 223 2.89 20.29 -20.81
N LEU A 224 3.79 19.43 -21.26
CA LEU A 224 4.57 19.63 -22.48
C LEU A 224 3.65 19.79 -23.71
N LYS A 225 2.59 19.00 -23.81
CA LYS A 225 1.58 19.16 -24.87
C LYS A 225 0.92 20.53 -24.83
N LYS A 226 0.59 21.08 -23.65
CA LYS A 226 0.00 22.42 -23.50
C LYS A 226 0.97 23.52 -23.96
N ILE A 227 2.26 23.40 -23.63
CA ILE A 227 3.31 24.33 -24.06
C ILE A 227 3.45 24.30 -25.59
N TYR A 228 3.46 23.12 -26.19
CA TYR A 228 3.62 22.95 -27.62
C TYR A 228 2.42 23.50 -28.43
N VAL A 229 1.18 23.23 -27.94
CA VAL A 229 -0.06 23.63 -28.67
C VAL A 229 -0.39 25.11 -28.49
N SER A 230 0.02 25.77 -27.40
CA SER A 230 -0.33 27.18 -27.11
C SER A 230 0.80 27.93 -26.43
N PRO A 231 1.97 28.12 -27.08
CA PRO A 231 3.14 28.74 -26.44
C PRO A 231 2.90 30.18 -26.03
N LEU A 232 2.12 30.95 -26.78
CA LEU A 232 1.83 32.38 -26.50
C LEU A 232 0.78 32.58 -25.38
N ARG A 233 -0.04 31.62 -25.06
CA ARG A 233 -1.02 31.67 -23.97
C ARG A 233 -0.55 30.99 -22.70
N TYR A 234 0.56 30.26 -22.75
CA TYR A 234 1.04 29.51 -21.60
C TYR A 234 1.73 30.43 -20.60
N ARG A 235 1.03 30.79 -19.55
CA ARG A 235 1.68 31.40 -18.38
C ARG A 235 2.60 30.37 -17.76
N PHE A 236 3.88 30.72 -17.61
CA PHE A 236 4.88 29.88 -16.96
C PHE A 236 4.37 29.41 -15.60
N ASN A 237 4.10 28.11 -15.48
CA ASN A 237 3.54 27.54 -14.27
C ASN A 237 4.67 27.00 -13.41
N TYR A 238 5.02 27.76 -12.35
CA TYR A 238 6.06 27.37 -11.39
C TYR A 238 5.84 25.97 -10.78
N LYS A 239 4.58 25.50 -10.72
CA LYS A 239 4.22 24.16 -10.23
C LYS A 239 4.82 23.05 -11.10
N ILE A 240 4.88 23.26 -12.41
CA ILE A 240 5.48 22.31 -13.36
C ILE A 240 6.98 22.31 -13.20
N LEU A 241 7.58 23.49 -13.07
CA LEU A 241 9.01 23.59 -12.83
C LEU A 241 9.40 22.85 -11.55
N THR A 242 8.63 23.02 -10.45
CA THR A 242 8.87 22.31 -9.19
C THR A 242 8.80 20.80 -9.37
N ILE A 243 7.81 20.28 -10.12
CA ILE A 243 7.68 18.84 -10.40
C ILE A 243 8.87 18.33 -11.22
N LEU A 244 9.26 19.07 -12.26
CA LEU A 244 10.39 18.68 -13.11
C LEU A 244 11.70 18.72 -12.34
N LEU A 245 11.92 19.73 -11.50
CA LEU A 245 13.10 19.81 -10.64
C LEU A 245 13.14 18.67 -9.62
N LEU A 246 12.01 18.36 -8.98
CA LEU A 246 11.93 17.23 -8.05
C LEU A 246 12.22 15.90 -8.76
N PHE A 247 11.65 15.70 -9.96
CA PHE A 247 11.91 14.51 -10.77
C PHE A 247 13.37 14.42 -11.19
N ALA A 248 13.95 15.52 -11.66
CA ALA A 248 15.38 15.57 -12.01
C ALA A 248 16.26 15.26 -10.80
N PHE A 249 15.96 15.85 -9.63
CA PHE A 249 16.69 15.60 -8.39
C PHE A 249 16.61 14.12 -7.97
N LEU A 250 15.43 13.52 -7.97
CA LEU A 250 15.24 12.10 -7.64
C LEU A 250 15.94 11.19 -8.65
N SER A 251 15.85 11.52 -9.95
CA SER A 251 16.52 10.75 -11.00
C SER A 251 18.04 10.82 -10.89
N VAL A 252 18.60 12.00 -10.68
CA VAL A 252 20.04 12.17 -10.47
C VAL A 252 20.50 11.45 -9.20
N SER A 253 19.73 11.56 -8.12
CA SER A 253 20.05 10.87 -6.85
C SER A 253 20.02 9.34 -6.98
N TYR A 254 19.13 8.80 -7.81
CA TYR A 254 19.09 7.37 -8.13
C TYR A 254 20.26 6.95 -9.03
N LEU A 255 20.54 7.69 -10.10
CA LEU A 255 21.64 7.42 -11.02
C LEU A 255 23.01 7.52 -10.34
N THR A 256 23.15 8.40 -9.35
CA THR A 256 24.38 8.54 -8.55
C THR A 256 24.48 7.57 -7.38
N ASN A 257 23.58 6.58 -7.30
CA ASN A 257 23.51 5.59 -6.21
C ASN A 257 23.32 6.17 -4.80
N LYS A 258 22.89 7.44 -4.68
CA LYS A 258 22.59 8.09 -3.39
C LYS A 258 21.28 7.61 -2.78
N ILE A 259 20.35 7.13 -3.61
CA ILE A 259 19.04 6.60 -3.19
C ILE A 259 18.91 5.17 -3.73
N SER A 260 18.58 4.23 -2.84
CA SER A 260 18.18 2.88 -3.20
C SER A 260 16.64 2.82 -3.26
N VAL A 261 16.12 2.24 -4.36
CA VAL A 261 14.67 2.04 -4.49
C VAL A 261 14.32 0.64 -3.98
N PRO A 262 13.32 0.51 -3.10
CA PRO A 262 12.86 -0.81 -2.67
C PRO A 262 12.56 -1.72 -3.86
N TYR A 263 12.98 -2.98 -3.83
CA TYR A 263 12.96 -3.99 -4.90
C TYR A 263 13.92 -3.78 -6.07
N LEU A 264 14.19 -2.56 -6.53
CA LEU A 264 15.12 -2.29 -7.61
C LEU A 264 16.57 -2.21 -7.10
N GLY A 265 16.74 -1.78 -5.83
CA GLY A 265 18.06 -1.52 -5.26
C GLY A 265 18.68 -0.24 -5.83
N ASN A 266 20.00 -0.16 -5.82
CA ASN A 266 20.75 0.92 -6.43
C ASN A 266 20.77 0.77 -7.96
N PHE A 267 21.05 1.85 -8.68
CA PHE A 267 21.10 1.84 -10.16
C PHE A 267 22.02 0.76 -10.71
N GLU A 268 23.18 0.57 -10.12
CA GLU A 268 24.15 -0.48 -10.50
C GLU A 268 23.54 -1.90 -10.40
N LYS A 269 22.74 -2.17 -9.36
CA LYS A 269 22.05 -3.46 -9.18
C LYS A 269 20.87 -3.62 -10.15
N SER A 270 20.20 -2.52 -10.52
CA SER A 270 19.04 -2.52 -11.39
C SER A 270 19.37 -2.53 -12.87
N SER A 271 20.56 -2.05 -13.25
CA SER A 271 21.03 -2.05 -14.64
C SER A 271 21.20 -3.47 -15.22
N ASN A 272 21.31 -4.48 -14.37
CA ASN A 272 21.38 -5.86 -14.80
C ASN A 272 19.99 -6.51 -14.87
N ILE A 273 19.30 -6.30 -15.99
CA ILE A 273 17.94 -6.83 -16.27
C ILE A 273 17.88 -8.36 -16.07
N ILE A 274 18.94 -9.09 -16.42
CA ILE A 274 19.03 -10.56 -16.24
C ILE A 274 18.92 -10.92 -14.76
N ARG A 275 19.59 -10.19 -13.89
CA ARG A 275 19.54 -10.41 -12.43
C ARG A 275 18.15 -10.11 -11.87
N LEU A 276 17.48 -9.06 -12.34
CA LEU A 276 16.10 -8.72 -11.92
C LEU A 276 15.12 -9.81 -12.37
N LEU A 277 15.18 -10.26 -13.62
CA LEU A 277 14.36 -11.35 -14.14
C LEU A 277 14.59 -12.64 -13.37
N HIS A 278 15.84 -13.00 -13.12
CA HIS A 278 16.19 -14.20 -12.36
C HIS A 278 15.67 -14.12 -10.92
N LYS A 279 15.77 -12.97 -10.24
CA LYS A 279 15.26 -12.76 -8.90
C LYS A 279 13.73 -12.92 -8.82
N THR A 280 13.00 -12.45 -9.84
CA THR A 280 11.53 -12.60 -9.90
C THR A 280 11.07 -14.02 -10.25
N THR A 281 11.98 -14.86 -10.76
CA THR A 281 11.66 -16.24 -11.18
C THR A 281 12.02 -17.27 -10.10
N VAL A 282 13.12 -17.05 -9.38
CA VAL A 282 13.68 -18.02 -8.41
C VAL A 282 13.05 -17.85 -7.03
N ASN A 283 12.63 -16.64 -6.64
CA ASN A 283 12.11 -16.35 -5.30
C ASN A 283 10.60 -16.56 -5.15
N THR A 284 9.95 -17.31 -6.04
CA THR A 284 8.54 -17.67 -5.87
C THR A 284 8.41 -18.78 -4.81
N ARG A 285 8.37 -18.40 -3.55
CA ARG A 285 8.01 -19.27 -2.43
C ARG A 285 6.51 -19.16 -2.18
N GLY A 286 5.81 -20.29 -2.06
CA GLY A 286 4.40 -20.33 -1.71
C GLY A 286 3.47 -20.85 -2.82
N THR A 287 2.20 -20.95 -2.51
CA THR A 287 1.13 -21.46 -3.39
C THR A 287 0.79 -20.50 -4.55
N ALA A 288 1.11 -19.22 -4.43
CA ALA A 288 0.90 -18.17 -5.44
C ALA A 288 2.04 -18.06 -6.47
N SER A 289 2.75 -19.15 -6.75
CA SER A 289 3.83 -19.14 -7.74
C SER A 289 3.28 -19.21 -9.18
N TRP A 290 4.02 -18.55 -10.11
CA TRP A 290 3.69 -18.66 -11.53
C TRP A 290 3.72 -20.11 -12.00
N PRO A 291 2.77 -20.55 -12.86
CA PRO A 291 2.86 -21.85 -13.51
C PRO A 291 4.21 -22.04 -14.20
N ALA A 292 4.69 -23.28 -14.27
CA ALA A 292 6.03 -23.56 -14.81
C ALA A 292 6.24 -23.00 -16.23
N TRP A 293 5.21 -23.03 -17.07
CA TRP A 293 5.24 -22.52 -18.44
C TRP A 293 5.31 -20.98 -18.53
N LEU A 294 4.88 -20.25 -17.47
CA LEU A 294 4.99 -18.79 -17.37
C LEU A 294 6.27 -18.30 -16.68
N LYS A 295 7.10 -19.20 -16.17
CA LYS A 295 8.40 -18.81 -15.64
C LYS A 295 9.29 -18.31 -16.75
N MET A 296 10.02 -17.22 -16.53
CA MET A 296 10.96 -16.64 -17.47
C MET A 296 12.36 -17.16 -17.15
N ASN A 297 12.96 -17.87 -18.10
CA ASN A 297 14.31 -18.39 -17.97
C ASN A 297 15.33 -17.53 -18.74
N TYR A 298 14.88 -16.84 -19.80
CA TYR A 298 15.72 -15.98 -20.64
C TYR A 298 15.09 -14.60 -20.82
N PRO A 299 15.90 -13.52 -20.97
CA PRO A 299 15.42 -12.15 -21.20
C PRO A 299 14.53 -12.00 -22.44
N SER A 300 14.80 -12.76 -23.50
CA SER A 300 14.00 -12.76 -24.73
C SER A 300 12.55 -13.21 -24.52
N GLU A 301 12.29 -14.04 -23.53
CA GLU A 301 10.97 -14.52 -23.19
C GLU A 301 10.05 -13.41 -22.61
N THR A 302 10.63 -12.30 -22.19
CA THR A 302 9.91 -11.15 -21.63
C THR A 302 8.89 -10.61 -22.63
N PHE A 303 9.25 -10.48 -23.91
CA PHE A 303 8.40 -9.86 -24.92
C PHE A 303 7.07 -10.60 -25.13
N TYR A 304 7.05 -11.92 -25.10
CA TYR A 304 5.84 -12.71 -25.35
C TYR A 304 5.19 -13.24 -24.05
N LYS A 305 5.95 -13.49 -22.99
CA LYS A 305 5.39 -13.94 -21.70
C LYS A 305 4.82 -12.81 -20.85
N LEU A 306 5.33 -11.58 -20.94
CA LEU A 306 4.91 -10.46 -20.10
C LEU A 306 3.43 -10.09 -20.29
N PRO A 307 2.88 -9.99 -21.51
CA PRO A 307 1.45 -9.75 -21.69
C PRO A 307 0.58 -10.85 -21.09
N VAL A 308 0.98 -12.12 -21.27
CA VAL A 308 0.26 -13.27 -20.75
C VAL A 308 0.33 -13.31 -19.22
N ARG A 309 1.48 -12.97 -18.62
CA ARG A 309 1.63 -12.83 -17.18
C ARG A 309 0.76 -11.71 -16.60
N ALA A 310 0.62 -10.60 -17.33
CA ALA A 310 -0.27 -9.50 -16.90
C ALA A 310 -1.73 -9.97 -16.85
N ILE A 311 -2.22 -10.70 -17.86
CA ILE A 311 -3.55 -11.29 -17.86
C ILE A 311 -3.69 -12.31 -16.73
N TYR A 312 -2.71 -13.18 -16.60
CA TYR A 312 -2.71 -14.17 -15.52
C TYR A 312 -2.75 -13.52 -14.13
N PHE A 313 -1.99 -12.46 -13.91
CA PHE A 313 -1.98 -11.70 -12.65
C PHE A 313 -3.34 -11.05 -12.34
N MET A 314 -4.04 -10.56 -13.37
CA MET A 314 -5.34 -9.90 -13.18
C MET A 314 -6.49 -10.88 -12.88
N PHE A 315 -6.43 -12.10 -13.42
CA PHE A 315 -7.56 -13.03 -13.40
C PHE A 315 -7.31 -14.34 -12.62
N ALA A 316 -6.07 -14.64 -12.22
CA ALA A 316 -5.77 -15.80 -11.39
C ALA A 316 -6.24 -15.58 -9.92
N PRO A 317 -6.54 -16.68 -9.19
CA PRO A 317 -6.45 -18.08 -9.62
C PRO A 317 -7.58 -18.50 -10.56
N PHE A 318 -7.21 -19.16 -11.65
CA PHE A 318 -8.20 -19.79 -12.52
C PHE A 318 -8.75 -21.08 -11.88
N PRO A 319 -9.95 -21.52 -12.26
CA PRO A 319 -10.56 -22.73 -11.67
C PRO A 319 -9.66 -23.99 -11.77
N TRP A 320 -8.83 -24.09 -12.81
CA TRP A 320 -7.89 -25.20 -13.01
C TRP A 320 -6.58 -25.08 -12.22
N ASP A 321 -6.28 -23.90 -11.67
CA ASP A 321 -5.09 -23.66 -10.84
C ASP A 321 -5.34 -23.98 -9.36
N VAL A 322 -6.60 -24.08 -8.96
CA VAL A 322 -6.98 -24.43 -7.60
C VAL A 322 -6.62 -25.89 -7.36
N LYS A 323 -5.43 -26.13 -6.80
CA LYS A 323 -5.07 -27.47 -6.35
C LYS A 323 -6.09 -27.90 -5.30
N LYS A 324 -6.73 -29.04 -5.52
CA LYS A 324 -7.55 -29.75 -4.54
C LYS A 324 -6.67 -30.20 -3.36
N ASN A 325 -6.33 -29.29 -2.47
CA ASN A 325 -5.91 -29.62 -1.11
C ASN A 325 -7.12 -29.39 -0.19
N LEU A 326 -8.21 -30.09 -0.50
CA LEU A 326 -9.29 -30.36 0.43
C LEU A 326 -9.08 -31.83 0.84
N ILE A 327 -8.23 -32.02 1.84
CA ILE A 327 -8.38 -33.09 2.88
C ILE A 327 -7.44 -32.69 4.00
#